data_bc71b4d5ecbe1b51f619f261c013ee82
#
_entry.id   bc71b4d5ecbe1b51f619f261c013ee82
#
_cell.length_a   1.000
_cell.length_b   1.000
_cell.length_c   1.000
_cell.angle_alpha   90.00
_cell.angle_beta   90.00
_cell.angle_gamma   90.00
#
_symmetry.space_group_name_H-M   'P 1'
#
loop_
_entity.id
_entity.type
_entity.pdbx_description
1 polymer ?
#
loop_
_entity_poly.entity_id
_entity_poly.type
_entity_poly.pdbx_seq_one_letter_code
_entity_poly.pdbx_strand_id
1 'polypeptide(L)'
;MSEKQYISAQSLLEDSYTLALKVVESGFRPDYIVGVWRGGAPIGIAVQEMFDFLGFHADHIAIRTSSYSGLDQREKEVKVHGLTYLIKQVESHQKMLMVDDVYDTGLSVQQAISDMRKACKKNTPEIRIACPYFKPSRNRTNQTPDYYLHETDAWLVFPHELKGLSEEEIFANKPELRQHQETLRQLKNGKK
;
A
#
# COMPACT_ATOMS: atom_id res chain seq x y z
N MET A 1 14.52 -17.09 12.37
CA MET A 1 13.34 -16.23 12.20
C MET A 1 13.86 -14.89 11.72
N SER A 2 13.32 -14.34 10.63
CA SER A 2 13.69 -12.99 10.18
C SER A 2 13.34 -11.99 11.27
N GLU A 3 14.26 -11.10 11.59
CA GLU A 3 14.05 -10.03 12.55
C GLU A 3 12.90 -9.13 12.10
N LYS A 4 11.98 -8.80 13.03
CA LYS A 4 10.86 -7.89 12.76
C LYS A 4 11.34 -6.45 12.92
N GLN A 5 11.11 -5.63 11.90
CA GLN A 5 11.35 -4.19 11.92
C GLN A 5 10.02 -3.46 12.12
N TYR A 6 9.86 -2.79 13.23
CA TYR A 6 8.66 -2.02 13.56
C TYR A 6 8.77 -0.60 13.03
N ILE A 7 7.82 -0.21 12.19
CA ILE A 7 7.72 1.13 11.63
C ILE A 7 6.79 1.95 12.51
N SER A 8 7.24 3.12 12.97
CA SER A 8 6.40 4.03 13.75
C SER A 8 5.40 4.80 12.86
N ALA A 9 4.30 5.28 13.44
CA ALA A 9 3.35 6.11 12.72
C ALA A 9 3.99 7.41 12.22
N GLN A 10 4.87 8.01 13.03
CA GLN A 10 5.60 9.22 12.67
C GLN A 10 6.54 8.98 11.48
N SER A 11 7.36 7.92 11.54
CA SER A 11 8.29 7.58 10.45
C SER A 11 7.54 7.28 9.14
N LEU A 12 6.40 6.56 9.21
CA LEU A 12 5.61 6.27 8.01
C LEU A 12 5.03 7.54 7.40
N LEU A 13 4.59 8.50 8.20
CA LEU A 13 4.07 9.78 7.72
C LEU A 13 5.18 10.62 7.05
N GLU A 14 6.36 10.69 7.67
CA GLU A 14 7.54 11.38 7.12
C GLU A 14 7.99 10.76 5.78
N ASP A 15 8.05 9.43 5.72
CA ASP A 15 8.34 8.69 4.49
C ASP A 15 7.28 8.96 3.41
N SER A 16 6.00 9.05 3.79
CA SER A 16 4.91 9.31 2.84
C SER A 16 5.03 10.70 2.20
N TYR A 17 5.38 11.72 2.98
CA TYR A 17 5.65 13.06 2.44
C TYR A 17 6.91 13.09 1.57
N THR A 18 7.97 12.42 1.98
CA THR A 18 9.20 12.29 1.19
C THR A 18 8.93 11.59 -0.14
N LEU A 19 8.11 10.54 -0.12
CA LEU A 19 7.69 9.82 -1.32
C LEU A 19 6.89 10.72 -2.27
N ALA A 20 5.96 11.52 -1.74
CA ALA A 20 5.19 12.48 -2.52
C ALA A 20 6.09 13.51 -3.21
N LEU A 21 7.05 14.08 -2.47
CA LEU A 21 8.04 15.02 -3.02
C LEU A 21 8.87 14.38 -4.13
N LYS A 22 9.34 13.14 -3.94
CA LYS A 22 10.08 12.39 -4.96
C LYS A 22 9.27 12.22 -6.26
N VAL A 23 7.97 11.95 -6.14
CA VAL A 23 7.07 11.88 -7.31
C VAL A 23 6.96 13.25 -7.99
N VAL A 24 6.75 14.31 -7.21
CA VAL A 24 6.63 15.68 -7.73
C VAL A 24 7.91 16.14 -8.42
N GLU A 25 9.07 15.89 -7.83
CA GLU A 25 10.38 16.26 -8.37
C GLU A 25 10.70 15.53 -9.69
N SER A 26 10.17 14.32 -9.89
CA SER A 26 10.30 13.60 -11.17
C SER A 26 9.52 14.23 -12.33
N GLY A 27 8.71 15.23 -12.08
CA GLY A 27 7.81 15.84 -13.06
C GLY A 27 6.51 15.04 -13.30
N PHE A 28 6.31 13.91 -12.62
CA PHE A 28 5.07 13.14 -12.73
C PHE A 28 3.92 13.85 -11.99
N ARG A 29 2.83 14.06 -12.68
CA ARG A 29 1.60 14.69 -12.15
C ARG A 29 0.44 13.74 -12.40
N PRO A 30 0.05 12.93 -11.40
CA PRO A 30 -1.06 12.00 -11.55
C PRO A 30 -2.40 12.74 -11.56
N ASP A 31 -3.32 12.27 -12.41
CA ASP A 31 -4.74 12.64 -12.38
C ASP A 31 -5.48 11.80 -11.33
N TYR A 32 -4.93 10.61 -10.99
CA TYR A 32 -5.51 9.68 -10.01
C TYR A 32 -4.44 9.18 -9.04
N ILE A 33 -4.75 9.21 -7.74
CA ILE A 33 -3.99 8.56 -6.67
C ILE A 33 -4.80 7.37 -6.17
N VAL A 34 -4.25 6.15 -6.28
CA VAL A 34 -4.94 4.91 -5.95
C VAL A 34 -4.22 4.21 -4.81
N GLY A 35 -4.76 4.30 -3.59
CA GLY A 35 -4.25 3.57 -2.44
C GLY A 35 -4.63 2.09 -2.49
N VAL A 36 -3.65 1.19 -2.34
CA VAL A 36 -3.95 -0.25 -2.23
C VAL A 36 -4.31 -0.56 -0.79
N TRP A 37 -5.56 -0.93 -0.56
CA TRP A 37 -6.05 -1.27 0.77
C TRP A 37 -5.42 -2.60 1.22
N ARG A 38 -4.79 -2.69 2.41
CA ARG A 38 -4.92 -1.76 3.55
C ARG A 38 -3.73 -0.80 3.67
N GLY A 39 -2.50 -1.31 3.46
CA GLY A 39 -1.28 -0.61 3.79
C GLY A 39 -1.05 0.67 2.99
N GLY A 40 -1.43 0.69 1.72
CA GLY A 40 -1.31 1.87 0.87
C GLY A 40 -2.29 3.00 1.22
N ALA A 41 -3.34 2.76 2.01
CA ALA A 41 -4.32 3.79 2.32
C ALA A 41 -3.75 4.96 3.14
N PRO A 42 -3.06 4.75 4.29
CA PRO A 42 -2.49 5.87 5.05
C PRO A 42 -1.43 6.64 4.27
N ILE A 43 -0.63 5.95 3.45
CA ILE A 43 0.38 6.59 2.60
C ILE A 43 -0.31 7.39 1.48
N GLY A 44 -1.32 6.81 0.84
CA GLY A 44 -2.09 7.46 -0.21
C GLY A 44 -2.75 8.76 0.26
N ILE A 45 -3.29 8.80 1.49
CA ILE A 45 -3.84 10.01 2.11
C ILE A 45 -2.74 11.08 2.27
N ALA A 46 -1.58 10.74 2.84
CA ALA A 46 -0.50 11.69 3.05
C ALA A 46 0.09 12.20 1.71
N VAL A 47 0.19 11.34 0.70
CA VAL A 47 0.59 11.71 -0.65
C VAL A 47 -0.41 12.68 -1.26
N GLN A 48 -1.71 12.41 -1.15
CA GLN A 48 -2.78 13.28 -1.65
C GLN A 48 -2.72 14.66 -1.00
N GLU A 49 -2.63 14.72 0.34
CA GLU A 49 -2.52 15.99 1.09
C GLU A 49 -1.31 16.82 0.65
N MET A 50 -0.16 16.16 0.41
CA MET A 50 1.04 16.84 -0.08
C MET A 50 0.83 17.41 -1.51
N PHE A 51 0.18 16.66 -2.40
CA PHE A 51 -0.13 17.12 -3.75
C PHE A 51 -1.07 18.33 -3.72
N ASP A 52 -2.13 18.26 -2.91
CA ASP A 52 -3.09 19.36 -2.76
C ASP A 52 -2.43 20.62 -2.15
N PHE A 53 -1.56 20.45 -1.15
CA PHE A 53 -0.77 21.54 -0.57
C PHE A 53 0.12 22.24 -1.62
N LEU A 54 0.67 21.47 -2.57
CA LEU A 54 1.49 22.00 -3.68
C LEU A 54 0.66 22.51 -4.86
N GLY A 55 -0.67 22.48 -4.79
CA GLY A 55 -1.58 22.95 -5.85
C GLY A 55 -1.75 21.94 -7.01
N PHE A 56 -1.39 20.67 -6.82
CA PHE A 56 -1.60 19.59 -7.79
C PHE A 56 -2.80 18.75 -7.35
N HIS A 57 -3.92 18.89 -8.04
CA HIS A 57 -5.15 18.16 -7.70
C HIS A 57 -5.23 16.86 -8.47
N ALA A 58 -5.46 15.78 -7.75
CA ALA A 58 -5.69 14.44 -8.29
C ALA A 58 -6.96 13.86 -7.66
N ASP A 59 -7.75 13.14 -8.45
CA ASP A 59 -8.83 12.30 -7.91
C ASP A 59 -8.22 11.10 -7.16
N HIS A 60 -8.91 10.57 -6.17
CA HIS A 60 -8.35 9.54 -5.30
C HIS A 60 -9.37 8.47 -4.92
N ILE A 61 -8.88 7.24 -4.78
CA ILE A 61 -9.68 6.09 -4.38
C ILE A 61 -8.79 5.04 -3.71
N ALA A 62 -9.39 4.22 -2.85
CA ALA A 62 -8.76 2.98 -2.39
C ALA A 62 -9.32 1.78 -3.16
N ILE A 63 -8.44 0.89 -3.62
CA ILE A 63 -8.78 -0.42 -4.16
C ILE A 63 -8.36 -1.51 -3.18
N ARG A 64 -9.02 -2.66 -3.21
CA ARG A 64 -8.67 -3.78 -2.34
C ARG A 64 -8.15 -4.95 -3.17
N THR A 65 -7.01 -5.50 -2.77
CA THR A 65 -6.51 -6.78 -3.25
C THR A 65 -6.76 -7.88 -2.22
N SER A 66 -7.10 -9.08 -2.67
CA SER A 66 -7.24 -10.26 -1.82
C SER A 66 -6.60 -11.47 -2.49
N SER A 67 -5.75 -12.20 -1.73
CA SER A 67 -5.20 -13.47 -2.20
C SER A 67 -6.16 -14.59 -1.83
N TYR A 68 -6.59 -15.38 -2.81
CA TYR A 68 -7.32 -16.59 -2.60
C TYR A 68 -6.39 -17.80 -2.73
N SER A 69 -6.36 -18.66 -1.71
CA SER A 69 -5.83 -20.01 -1.87
C SER A 69 -6.95 -20.84 -2.50
N GLY A 70 -6.82 -21.15 -3.80
CA GLY A 70 -7.69 -22.12 -4.45
C GLY A 70 -7.55 -23.52 -3.82
N LEU A 71 -8.46 -24.42 -4.12
CA LEU A 71 -8.43 -25.82 -3.65
C LEU A 71 -7.13 -26.56 -4.05
N ASP A 72 -6.46 -26.08 -5.10
CA ASP A 72 -5.08 -26.46 -5.46
C ASP A 72 -4.11 -25.39 -4.98
N GLN A 73 -3.32 -25.69 -3.94
CA GLN A 73 -2.39 -24.76 -3.25
C GLN A 73 -1.23 -24.21 -4.11
N ARG A 74 -1.23 -24.43 -5.43
CA ARG A 74 -0.10 -24.11 -6.31
C ARG A 74 -0.11 -22.70 -6.89
N GLU A 75 -1.28 -22.05 -7.00
CA GLU A 75 -1.37 -20.67 -7.49
C GLU A 75 -2.30 -19.84 -6.60
N LYS A 76 -1.74 -18.79 -5.98
CA LYS A 76 -2.54 -17.78 -5.26
C LYS A 76 -3.08 -16.80 -6.30
N GLU A 77 -4.34 -16.95 -6.65
CA GLU A 77 -5.03 -15.95 -7.49
C GLU A 77 -5.25 -14.67 -6.68
N VAL A 78 -4.82 -13.54 -7.22
CA VAL A 78 -5.09 -12.21 -6.64
C VAL A 78 -6.35 -11.66 -7.28
N LYS A 79 -7.37 -11.35 -6.47
CA LYS A 79 -8.58 -10.63 -6.90
C LYS A 79 -8.51 -9.18 -6.49
N VAL A 80 -8.94 -8.31 -7.41
CA VAL A 80 -8.95 -6.85 -7.21
C VAL A 80 -10.39 -6.36 -7.15
N HIS A 81 -10.69 -5.52 -6.15
CA HIS A 81 -12.01 -4.95 -5.93
C HIS A 81 -11.91 -3.42 -5.93
N GLY A 82 -12.94 -2.75 -6.41
CA GLY A 82 -13.02 -1.28 -6.40
C GLY A 82 -12.57 -0.61 -7.70
N LEU A 83 -12.15 -1.36 -8.74
CA LEU A 83 -11.70 -0.79 -10.01
C LEU A 83 -12.84 -0.17 -10.86
N THR A 84 -14.11 -0.48 -10.59
CA THR A 84 -15.23 -0.07 -11.45
C THR A 84 -15.32 1.45 -11.63
N TYR A 85 -15.01 2.22 -10.60
CA TYR A 85 -14.98 3.67 -10.69
C TYR A 85 -13.90 4.13 -11.67
N LEU A 86 -12.66 3.70 -11.46
CA LEU A 86 -11.53 4.05 -12.31
C LEU A 86 -11.75 3.67 -13.77
N ILE A 87 -12.21 2.42 -14.02
CA ILE A 87 -12.46 1.90 -15.37
C ILE A 87 -13.43 2.79 -16.17
N LYS A 88 -14.39 3.46 -15.49
CA LYS A 88 -15.36 4.34 -16.12
C LYS A 88 -14.86 5.76 -16.36
N GLN A 89 -13.83 6.19 -15.65
CA GLN A 89 -13.38 7.57 -15.63
C GLN A 89 -12.07 7.80 -16.39
N VAL A 90 -11.16 6.79 -16.39
CA VAL A 90 -9.81 6.97 -16.92
C VAL A 90 -9.77 7.04 -18.44
N GLU A 91 -8.85 7.86 -18.94
CA GLU A 91 -8.53 8.00 -20.35
C GLU A 91 -7.02 7.85 -20.59
N SER A 92 -6.63 7.50 -21.81
CA SER A 92 -5.25 7.14 -22.16
C SER A 92 -4.23 8.27 -22.00
N HIS A 93 -4.66 9.54 -22.01
CA HIS A 93 -3.78 10.69 -21.81
C HIS A 93 -3.52 11.01 -20.34
N GLN A 94 -4.25 10.38 -19.43
CA GLN A 94 -4.16 10.60 -17.99
C GLN A 94 -3.06 9.76 -17.34
N LYS A 95 -2.75 10.10 -16.09
CA LYS A 95 -1.71 9.48 -15.29
C LYS A 95 -2.28 9.00 -13.96
N MET A 96 -1.82 7.84 -13.53
CA MET A 96 -2.26 7.20 -12.28
C MET A 96 -1.05 6.83 -11.43
N LEU A 97 -1.11 7.17 -10.15
CA LEU A 97 -0.15 6.75 -9.14
C LEU A 97 -0.78 5.69 -8.25
N MET A 98 -0.31 4.44 -8.32
CA MET A 98 -0.67 3.40 -7.37
C MET A 98 0.26 3.46 -6.17
N VAL A 99 -0.32 3.54 -4.96
CA VAL A 99 0.41 3.70 -3.71
C VAL A 99 0.16 2.49 -2.81
N ASP A 100 1.23 1.86 -2.32
CA ASP A 100 1.18 0.78 -1.33
C ASP A 100 2.22 1.03 -0.23
N ASP A 101 2.16 0.30 0.89
CA ASP A 101 3.13 0.40 1.99
C ASP A 101 4.46 -0.30 1.66
N VAL A 102 4.39 -1.44 1.00
CA VAL A 102 5.54 -2.21 0.60
C VAL A 102 5.33 -2.93 -0.73
N TYR A 103 6.29 -2.82 -1.62
CA TYR A 103 6.39 -3.68 -2.79
C TYR A 103 7.19 -4.93 -2.41
N ASP A 104 6.48 -5.95 -1.90
CA ASP A 104 7.05 -7.23 -1.48
C ASP A 104 7.19 -8.18 -2.70
N THR A 105 6.19 -9.00 -2.97
CA THR A 105 6.21 -9.87 -4.17
C THR A 105 5.84 -9.14 -5.46
N GLY A 106 5.22 -7.98 -5.35
CA GLY A 106 4.70 -7.19 -6.47
C GLY A 106 3.41 -7.72 -7.08
N LEU A 107 2.98 -8.95 -6.74
CA LEU A 107 1.86 -9.62 -7.41
C LEU A 107 0.53 -8.88 -7.27
N SER A 108 0.25 -8.28 -6.11
CA SER A 108 -1.01 -7.56 -5.87
C SER A 108 -1.14 -6.32 -6.75
N VAL A 109 -0.11 -5.50 -6.81
CA VAL A 109 -0.09 -4.28 -7.62
C VAL A 109 -0.10 -4.63 -9.11
N GLN A 110 0.69 -5.62 -9.52
CA GLN A 110 0.74 -6.05 -10.92
C GLN A 110 -0.59 -6.66 -11.39
N GLN A 111 -1.31 -7.37 -10.52
CA GLN A 111 -2.65 -7.85 -10.85
C GLN A 111 -3.62 -6.69 -11.06
N ALA A 112 -3.58 -5.66 -10.18
CA ALA A 112 -4.41 -4.47 -10.33
C ALA A 112 -4.14 -3.75 -11.65
N ILE A 113 -2.87 -3.58 -12.02
CA ILE A 113 -2.47 -2.98 -13.31
C ILE A 113 -2.94 -3.84 -14.48
N SER A 114 -2.79 -5.17 -14.39
CA SER A 114 -3.25 -6.09 -15.43
C SER A 114 -4.77 -6.00 -15.66
N ASP A 115 -5.54 -5.97 -14.57
CA ASP A 115 -7.00 -5.87 -14.64
C ASP A 115 -7.46 -4.52 -15.21
N MET A 116 -6.78 -3.42 -14.82
CA MET A 116 -6.99 -2.10 -15.41
C MET A 116 -6.72 -2.12 -16.91
N ARG A 117 -5.58 -2.65 -17.36
CA ARG A 117 -5.22 -2.74 -18.78
C ARG A 117 -6.22 -3.57 -19.57
N LYS A 118 -6.67 -4.70 -19.05
CA LYS A 118 -7.68 -5.56 -19.69
C LYS A 118 -9.02 -4.84 -19.86
N ALA A 119 -9.45 -4.10 -18.83
CA ALA A 119 -10.73 -3.42 -18.82
C ALA A 119 -10.73 -2.12 -19.64
N CYS A 120 -9.73 -1.27 -19.47
CA CYS A 120 -9.62 0.04 -20.12
C CYS A 120 -9.11 -0.04 -21.56
N LYS A 121 -8.36 -1.10 -21.91
CA LYS A 121 -7.81 -1.32 -23.27
C LYS A 121 -7.02 -0.08 -23.73
N LYS A 122 -7.49 0.56 -24.83
CA LYS A 122 -6.87 1.76 -25.40
C LYS A 122 -6.96 3.01 -24.48
N ASN A 123 -7.85 3.00 -23.51
CA ASN A 123 -8.03 4.09 -22.56
C ASN A 123 -7.21 3.89 -21.28
N THR A 124 -6.31 2.90 -21.25
CA THR A 124 -5.42 2.70 -20.09
C THR A 124 -4.51 3.91 -19.88
N PRO A 125 -4.50 4.54 -18.68
CA PRO A 125 -3.63 5.66 -18.37
C PRO A 125 -2.17 5.21 -18.23
N GLU A 126 -1.22 6.17 -18.18
CA GLU A 126 0.13 5.90 -17.68
C GLU A 126 0.05 5.59 -16.20
N ILE A 127 0.48 4.38 -15.79
CA ILE A 127 0.43 3.93 -14.39
C ILE A 127 1.84 3.84 -13.84
N ARG A 128 2.09 4.52 -12.70
CA ARG A 128 3.31 4.40 -11.91
C ARG A 128 3.00 3.92 -10.50
N ILE A 129 4.02 3.28 -9.87
CA ILE A 129 3.93 2.66 -8.56
C ILE A 129 4.83 3.41 -7.59
N ALA A 130 4.27 3.77 -6.43
CA ALA A 130 5.00 4.39 -5.33
C ALA A 130 4.80 3.62 -4.03
N CYS A 131 5.88 3.35 -3.30
CA CYS A 131 5.83 2.73 -1.98
C CYS A 131 7.03 3.19 -1.13
N PRO A 132 6.89 3.34 0.20
CA PRO A 132 8.05 3.63 1.04
C PRO A 132 9.09 2.51 1.01
N TYR A 133 8.65 1.25 0.98
CA TYR A 133 9.53 0.09 1.09
C TYR A 133 9.45 -0.82 -0.14
N PHE A 134 10.63 -1.29 -0.58
CA PHE A 134 10.78 -2.29 -1.63
C PHE A 134 11.62 -3.48 -1.13
N LYS A 135 11.21 -4.70 -1.48
CA LYS A 135 11.90 -5.96 -1.15
C LYS A 135 12.43 -6.64 -2.41
N PRO A 136 13.65 -6.29 -2.86
CA PRO A 136 14.20 -6.81 -4.11
C PRO A 136 14.27 -8.35 -4.14
N SER A 137 14.71 -8.99 -3.04
CA SER A 137 14.89 -10.45 -2.98
C SER A 137 13.57 -11.23 -3.01
N ARG A 138 12.45 -10.58 -2.66
CA ARG A 138 11.12 -11.20 -2.64
C ARG A 138 10.29 -10.89 -3.87
N ASN A 139 10.73 -9.95 -4.69
CA ASN A 139 10.05 -9.56 -5.91
C ASN A 139 9.90 -10.76 -6.85
N ARG A 140 8.67 -11.06 -7.27
CA ARG A 140 8.32 -12.13 -8.20
C ARG A 140 7.87 -11.61 -9.56
N THR A 141 8.02 -10.31 -9.77
CA THR A 141 7.69 -9.65 -11.03
C THR A 141 8.97 -9.18 -11.68
N ASN A 142 8.93 -8.90 -12.98
CA ASN A 142 10.07 -8.31 -13.68
C ASN A 142 10.06 -6.77 -13.61
N GLN A 143 9.32 -6.20 -12.65
CA GLN A 143 9.15 -4.76 -12.51
C GLN A 143 9.52 -4.33 -11.09
N THR A 144 10.16 -3.18 -10.99
CA THR A 144 10.40 -2.46 -9.73
C THR A 144 9.37 -1.33 -9.58
N PRO A 145 9.04 -0.88 -8.36
CA PRO A 145 8.26 0.33 -8.20
C PRO A 145 9.02 1.53 -8.80
N ASP A 146 8.26 2.46 -9.41
CA ASP A 146 8.86 3.67 -10.01
C ASP A 146 9.44 4.60 -8.94
N TYR A 147 8.82 4.60 -7.77
CA TYR A 147 9.23 5.41 -6.63
C TYR A 147 9.24 4.58 -5.35
N TYR A 148 10.40 4.53 -4.69
CA TYR A 148 10.55 3.94 -3.36
C TYR A 148 11.65 4.66 -2.59
N LEU A 149 11.68 4.49 -1.27
CA LEU A 149 12.64 5.16 -0.38
C LEU A 149 13.65 4.18 0.21
N HIS A 150 13.17 3.03 0.66
CA HIS A 150 13.96 2.05 1.39
C HIS A 150 13.95 0.69 0.71
N GLU A 151 15.12 0.06 0.59
CA GLU A 151 15.26 -1.35 0.26
C GLU A 151 15.49 -2.17 1.53
N THR A 152 14.75 -3.27 1.71
CA THR A 152 14.90 -4.13 2.88
C THR A 152 14.31 -5.51 2.63
N ASP A 153 14.91 -6.54 3.25
CA ASP A 153 14.35 -7.90 3.30
C ASP A 153 13.76 -8.24 4.69
N ALA A 154 13.79 -7.30 5.63
CA ALA A 154 13.25 -7.48 6.96
C ALA A 154 11.74 -7.73 6.95
N TRP A 155 11.22 -8.36 8.00
CA TRP A 155 9.78 -8.45 8.22
C TRP A 155 9.27 -7.11 8.75
N LEU A 156 8.69 -6.29 7.89
CA LEU A 156 8.12 -5.00 8.29
C LEU A 156 6.81 -5.20 9.05
N VAL A 157 6.66 -4.44 10.14
CA VAL A 157 5.43 -4.34 10.93
C VAL A 157 5.00 -2.88 10.93
N PHE A 158 4.00 -2.57 10.14
CA PHE A 158 3.50 -1.20 9.99
C PHE A 158 2.64 -0.75 11.19
N PRO A 159 2.50 0.56 11.45
CA PRO A 159 1.76 1.07 12.61
C PRO A 159 0.28 0.60 12.64
N HIS A 160 -0.34 0.43 11.48
CA HIS A 160 -1.72 -0.05 11.34
C HIS A 160 -1.88 -1.58 11.44
N GLU A 161 -0.80 -2.35 11.60
CA GLU A 161 -0.84 -3.81 11.65
C GLU A 161 -0.81 -4.34 13.09
N LEU A 162 -1.79 -5.17 13.42
CA LEU A 162 -1.87 -5.88 14.71
C LEU A 162 -1.99 -7.39 14.52
N LYS A 163 -2.48 -7.83 13.35
CA LYS A 163 -2.69 -9.24 13.07
C LYS A 163 -1.36 -9.99 12.97
N GLY A 164 -1.23 -11.09 13.69
CA GLY A 164 -0.03 -11.92 13.67
C GLY A 164 1.04 -11.48 14.67
N LEU A 165 0.76 -10.48 15.50
CA LEU A 165 1.60 -10.09 16.63
C LEU A 165 1.09 -10.72 17.93
N SER A 166 2.02 -11.06 18.82
CA SER A 166 1.68 -11.42 20.18
C SER A 166 1.26 -10.18 20.99
N GLU A 167 0.64 -10.41 22.15
CA GLU A 167 0.25 -9.31 23.03
C GLU A 167 1.48 -8.56 23.56
N GLU A 168 2.54 -9.29 23.89
CA GLU A 168 3.82 -8.73 24.33
C GLU A 168 4.45 -7.85 23.24
N GLU A 169 4.45 -8.33 21.99
CA GLU A 169 4.95 -7.57 20.84
C GLU A 169 4.15 -6.28 20.62
N ILE A 170 2.82 -6.34 20.74
CA ILE A 170 1.94 -5.17 20.59
C ILE A 170 2.29 -4.12 21.67
N PHE A 171 2.30 -4.49 22.95
CA PHE A 171 2.53 -3.52 24.00
C PHE A 171 3.99 -3.05 24.12
N ALA A 172 4.95 -3.85 23.65
CA ALA A 172 6.33 -3.40 23.54
C ALA A 172 6.54 -2.37 22.42
N ASN A 173 5.93 -2.59 21.24
CA ASN A 173 6.25 -1.86 20.01
C ASN A 173 5.13 -0.92 19.51
N LYS A 174 3.95 -0.90 20.15
CA LYS A 174 2.82 -0.01 19.83
C LYS A 174 2.46 0.84 21.06
N PRO A 175 3.26 1.89 21.35
CA PRO A 175 3.07 2.69 22.57
C PRO A 175 1.70 3.31 22.68
N GLU A 176 1.06 3.66 21.57
CA GLU A 176 -0.30 4.20 21.47
C GLU A 176 -1.38 3.27 22.02
N LEU A 177 -1.12 1.95 22.08
CA LEU A 177 -2.05 0.95 22.61
C LEU A 177 -1.85 0.64 24.10
N ARG A 178 -0.74 1.09 24.71
CA ARG A 178 -0.42 0.78 26.11
C ARG A 178 -1.49 1.27 27.09
N GLN A 179 -2.04 2.45 26.86
CA GLN A 179 -3.12 3.01 27.68
C GLN A 179 -4.42 2.17 27.66
N HIS A 180 -4.59 1.32 26.67
CA HIS A 180 -5.76 0.46 26.46
C HIS A 180 -5.52 -1.01 26.86
N GLN A 181 -4.34 -1.34 27.41
CA GLN A 181 -3.90 -2.72 27.64
C GLN A 181 -4.90 -3.54 28.45
N GLU A 182 -5.41 -3.00 29.54
CA GLU A 182 -6.35 -3.70 30.43
C GLU A 182 -7.69 -3.97 29.72
N THR A 183 -8.23 -2.96 29.06
CA THR A 183 -9.48 -3.08 28.26
C THR A 183 -9.33 -4.12 27.15
N LEU A 184 -8.22 -4.11 26.44
CA LEU A 184 -7.95 -5.08 25.36
C LEU A 184 -7.87 -6.52 25.90
N ARG A 185 -7.25 -6.74 27.07
CA ARG A 185 -7.20 -8.05 27.74
C ARG A 185 -8.58 -8.54 28.13
N GLN A 186 -9.38 -7.68 28.75
CA GLN A 186 -10.76 -8.02 29.17
C GLN A 186 -11.61 -8.41 27.95
N LEU A 187 -11.61 -7.62 26.88
CA LEU A 187 -12.37 -7.89 25.66
C LEU A 187 -11.92 -9.17 24.94
N LYS A 188 -10.63 -9.49 24.99
CA LYS A 188 -10.09 -10.71 24.37
C LYS A 188 -10.45 -11.96 25.16
N ASN A 189 -10.45 -11.88 26.49
CA ASN A 189 -10.82 -12.99 27.39
C ASN A 189 -12.33 -13.23 27.42
N GLY A 190 -13.16 -12.23 27.22
CA GLY A 190 -14.63 -12.34 27.16
C GLY A 190 -15.17 -12.93 25.85
N LYS A 191 -14.31 -13.27 24.90
CA LYS A 191 -14.67 -13.91 23.60
C LYS A 191 -14.46 -15.43 23.57
N LYS A 192 -14.29 -16.06 24.74
CA LYS A 192 -14.19 -17.52 24.88
C LYS A 192 -15.55 -18.16 25.11
#